data_172d45b219be82754e98c5ecde6de3d4
#
_entry.id   172d45b219be82754e98c5ecde6de3d4
#
_cell.length_a   1.000
_cell.length_b   1.000
_cell.length_c   1.000
_cell.angle_alpha   90.00
_cell.angle_beta   90.00
_cell.angle_gamma   90.00
#
_symmetry.space_group_name_H-M   'P 1'
#
loop_
_entity.id
_entity.type
_entity.pdbx_description
1 polymer ?
#
loop_
_entity_poly.entity_id
_entity_poly.type
_entity_poly.pdbx_seq_one_letter_code
_entity_poly.pdbx_strand_id
1 'polypeptide(L)'
;PTKSEEGGNAEAPQSEPTKTEEGGNAEAPNVPTIKANSDNDTQTQFSEAPTRNDLARKEDIPAVSKNEELQSSQPNTDSKIEPTTSEPVNLNYSSPFMSLLSMPADSSSNNTKNTIDIPPTTVKGRDNYDFYGRVDIESNPTDLNATNLTRYNYGQPPGTTTAGAVQFKNQVSFDKDFDFNIRVANNRQSNTTGADGWGFMFSKKDGDDFLKNGGILREKGTPSAAGFRIDTGYYNNDPLDKIQKQAGQGYRGYGTFVKNDSQGNTSKVGSGTPSTDFLNYADNTTNDLDGKFHGQKLNNVNLKYNASNQTFTATYAGKTWTATLSELGLSPTDSYNFLVTSSQYGNGNSGTYASGVMRADLDGATLTYTPKAVDGDPIISTKEIPFNKKREFDPNLAPGTEKVVQKGEPGIETTTTPTYVNPNTGEKVGEGEPTEKITKQPVDEIVHYGGEEIKPGHKDEFDPNAPKGSQTTQPGKPGVKNPDTGEVVTPPVDDVTKYGPVDGDPITSTEEIPFDKKREFNPDLKPG
;
A
#
# COMPACT_ATOMS: atom_id res chain seq x y z
N PRO A 1 -25.80 29.83 68.50
CA PRO A 1 -25.85 31.15 67.95
C PRO A 1 -24.46 31.75 67.79
N THR A 2 -24.27 32.23 66.64
CA THR A 2 -23.49 33.43 66.32
C THR A 2 -21.98 33.38 66.21
N LYS A 3 -21.62 33.77 65.01
CA LYS A 3 -20.58 34.72 64.58
C LYS A 3 -19.17 34.16 64.47
N SER A 4 -18.63 34.23 63.35
CA SER A 4 -18.24 35.23 62.34
C SER A 4 -16.75 35.56 62.43
N GLU A 5 -16.21 35.69 61.21
CA GLU A 5 -15.15 36.56 60.72
C GLU A 5 -13.73 36.01 60.79
N GLU A 6 -13.19 36.00 59.67
CA GLU A 6 -12.46 36.81 58.74
C GLU A 6 -10.97 36.51 58.74
N GLY A 7 -10.47 36.24 57.58
CA GLY A 7 -9.51 37.05 56.89
C GLY A 7 -8.03 36.71 57.14
N GLY A 8 -7.33 36.44 56.06
CA GLY A 8 -5.89 36.67 56.10
C GLY A 8 -5.09 35.88 55.07
N ASN A 9 -4.89 36.48 53.91
CA ASN A 9 -3.76 36.24 53.02
C ASN A 9 -2.43 36.17 53.76
N ALA A 10 -1.58 35.24 53.44
CA ALA A 10 -0.15 35.43 53.55
C ALA A 10 0.61 34.47 52.62
N GLU A 11 1.48 35.12 51.89
CA GLU A 11 2.47 34.65 50.91
C GLU A 11 3.37 33.53 51.41
N ALA A 12 3.88 32.79 50.40
CA ALA A 12 5.01 31.89 50.55
C ALA A 12 6.31 32.59 50.93
N PRO A 13 7.24 31.90 51.54
CA PRO A 13 8.64 32.18 51.27
C PRO A 13 9.38 30.95 50.73
N GLN A 14 10.17 31.24 49.68
CA GLN A 14 11.29 30.45 49.23
C GLN A 14 12.28 30.24 50.38
N SER A 15 12.89 29.08 50.49
CA SER A 15 14.15 28.90 51.17
C SER A 15 15.01 27.87 50.49
N GLU A 16 16.19 28.32 50.13
CA GLU A 16 17.34 27.62 49.58
C GLU A 16 17.93 26.54 50.54
N PRO A 17 18.83 25.68 50.05
CA PRO A 17 19.26 24.50 50.77
C PRO A 17 20.39 24.82 51.76
N THR A 18 20.25 24.38 52.96
CA THR A 18 21.33 24.35 53.96
C THR A 18 22.09 23.04 53.89
N LYS A 19 23.41 23.19 53.70
CA LYS A 19 24.44 22.19 54.03
C LYS A 19 24.36 21.83 55.50
N THR A 20 24.51 20.57 55.81
CA THR A 20 25.07 20.15 57.10
C THR A 20 25.94 18.93 56.89
N GLU A 21 27.16 19.11 57.35
CA GLU A 21 28.23 18.10 57.44
C GLU A 21 28.10 17.25 58.70
N GLU A 22 28.88 16.17 58.65
CA GLU A 22 29.44 15.37 59.76
C GLU A 22 28.48 14.44 60.51
N GLY A 23 28.85 13.25 60.80
CA GLY A 23 30.08 12.50 60.96
C GLY A 23 29.73 11.22 61.70
N GLY A 24 30.43 10.16 61.46
CA GLY A 24 30.21 8.94 62.20
C GLY A 24 30.97 7.75 61.59
N ASN A 25 32.21 7.67 62.02
CA ASN A 25 33.09 6.50 61.77
C ASN A 25 32.46 5.19 62.25
N ALA A 26 32.53 4.17 61.43
CA ALA A 26 32.59 2.80 61.89
C ALA A 26 33.55 1.99 60.98
N GLU A 27 34.51 1.40 61.62
CA GLU A 27 35.66 0.67 61.06
C GLU A 27 35.20 -0.52 60.19
N ALA A 28 35.89 -0.69 59.07
CA ALA A 28 35.85 -1.88 58.25
C ALA A 28 37.05 -2.80 58.60
N PRO A 29 36.88 -4.12 58.59
CA PRO A 29 38.00 -5.03 58.82
C PRO A 29 38.88 -5.18 57.57
N ASN A 30 40.15 -5.27 57.84
CA ASN A 30 41.27 -5.45 56.92
C ASN A 30 41.09 -6.61 55.95
N VAL A 31 41.33 -6.34 54.67
CA VAL A 31 41.63 -7.35 53.65
C VAL A 31 43.02 -7.03 53.07
N PRO A 32 43.87 -8.03 52.87
CA PRO A 32 45.31 -7.84 52.55
C PRO A 32 45.50 -7.34 51.13
N THR A 33 46.37 -6.38 50.99
CA THR A 33 46.85 -5.77 49.75
C THR A 33 47.72 -6.78 48.98
N ILE A 34 47.25 -7.15 47.79
CA ILE A 34 48.10 -7.79 46.77
C ILE A 34 48.52 -6.68 45.81
N LYS A 35 49.83 -6.49 45.68
CA LYS A 35 50.45 -5.56 44.75
C LYS A 35 50.13 -5.97 43.31
N ALA A 36 49.53 -5.08 42.57
CA ALA A 36 49.36 -5.18 41.13
C ALA A 36 50.67 -4.82 40.44
N ASN A 37 51.20 -5.71 39.65
CA ASN A 37 52.21 -5.41 38.64
C ASN A 37 51.54 -4.67 37.47
N SER A 38 52.14 -3.55 37.15
CA SER A 38 51.84 -2.79 35.93
C SER A 38 52.32 -3.56 34.72
N ASP A 39 51.43 -3.93 33.81
CA ASP A 39 51.82 -4.16 32.44
C ASP A 39 50.68 -3.74 31.51
N ASN A 40 51.02 -2.76 30.68
CA ASN A 40 50.49 -2.36 29.38
C ASN A 40 48.98 -2.33 29.17
N ASP A 41 48.45 -1.15 29.38
CA ASP A 41 47.23 -0.67 28.71
C ASP A 41 47.44 -0.59 27.19
N THR A 42 47.04 -1.62 26.50
CA THR A 42 46.77 -1.50 25.09
C THR A 42 45.33 -0.97 24.96
N GLN A 43 45.20 0.32 24.72
CA GLN A 43 43.94 0.93 24.30
C GLN A 43 43.50 0.24 23.02
N THR A 44 42.57 -0.68 23.14
CA THR A 44 41.79 -1.16 22.01
C THR A 44 40.83 -0.05 21.64
N GLN A 45 41.15 0.67 20.57
CA GLN A 45 40.16 1.57 19.91
C GLN A 45 38.98 0.71 19.50
N PHE A 46 37.88 0.89 20.18
CA PHE A 46 36.62 0.34 19.74
C PHE A 46 36.22 1.06 18.43
N SER A 47 36.23 0.33 17.32
CA SER A 47 35.68 0.81 16.09
C SER A 47 34.18 1.04 16.29
N GLU A 48 33.71 2.18 15.86
CA GLU A 48 32.28 2.50 15.85
C GLU A 48 31.49 1.38 15.17
N ALA A 49 30.50 0.84 15.86
CA ALA A 49 29.58 -0.08 15.24
C ALA A 49 28.73 0.67 14.19
N PRO A 50 28.51 0.08 13.01
CA PRO A 50 27.78 0.75 11.95
C PRO A 50 26.34 1.07 12.37
N THR A 51 25.89 2.29 12.07
CA THR A 51 24.50 2.69 12.26
C THR A 51 23.60 1.95 11.27
N ARG A 52 22.28 1.95 11.51
CA ARG A 52 21.28 1.33 10.62
C ARG A 52 21.49 1.70 9.15
N ASN A 53 21.91 2.94 8.87
CA ASN A 53 22.19 3.40 7.52
C ASN A 53 23.41 2.73 6.89
N ASP A 54 24.39 2.33 7.70
CA ASP A 54 25.59 1.66 7.21
C ASP A 54 25.35 0.17 6.93
N LEU A 55 24.41 -0.45 7.68
CA LEU A 55 24.02 -1.84 7.45
C LEU A 55 23.17 -2.01 6.18
N ALA A 56 22.34 -1.01 5.83
CA ALA A 56 21.56 -1.01 4.59
C ALA A 56 22.40 -0.83 3.32
N ARG A 57 23.66 -0.32 3.44
CA ARG A 57 24.58 -0.11 2.31
C ARG A 57 25.42 -1.33 1.93
N LYS A 58 25.33 -2.43 2.64
CA LYS A 58 26.14 -3.64 2.35
C LYS A 58 25.44 -4.71 1.52
N GLU A 59 24.23 -4.47 1.09
CA GLU A 59 23.58 -5.32 0.08
C GLU A 59 23.67 -4.65 -1.31
N ASP A 60 24.88 -4.56 -1.83
CA ASP A 60 25.11 -4.22 -3.24
C ASP A 60 24.80 -5.45 -4.10
N ILE A 61 23.62 -5.45 -4.69
CA ILE A 61 23.31 -6.26 -5.86
C ILE A 61 23.92 -5.55 -7.07
N PRO A 62 24.69 -6.21 -7.94
CA PRO A 62 25.32 -5.54 -9.07
C PRO A 62 24.28 -4.98 -10.03
N ALA A 63 24.29 -3.67 -10.19
CA ALA A 63 23.52 -2.95 -11.19
C ALA A 63 23.99 -3.30 -12.60
N VAL A 64 23.10 -3.88 -13.38
CA VAL A 64 23.26 -3.96 -14.84
C VAL A 64 22.95 -2.59 -15.41
N SER A 65 23.98 -1.89 -15.85
CA SER A 65 23.88 -0.64 -16.59
C SER A 65 23.27 -0.88 -17.96
N LYS A 66 22.18 -0.20 -18.29
CA LYS A 66 21.84 0.16 -19.66
C LYS A 66 21.53 1.65 -19.70
N ASN A 67 22.53 2.41 -20.13
CA ASN A 67 22.35 3.73 -20.69
C ASN A 67 21.67 3.58 -22.05
N GLU A 68 20.55 4.26 -22.25
CA GLU A 68 20.17 4.82 -23.53
C GLU A 68 19.61 6.21 -23.29
N GLU A 69 20.47 7.19 -23.61
CA GLU A 69 20.12 8.59 -23.84
C GLU A 69 19.19 8.69 -25.05
N LEU A 70 18.05 9.32 -24.88
CA LEU A 70 17.30 9.88 -26.01
C LEU A 70 17.12 11.36 -25.78
N GLN A 71 17.94 12.10 -26.56
CA GLN A 71 17.86 13.55 -26.75
C GLN A 71 16.49 13.92 -27.33
N SER A 72 15.81 14.85 -26.67
CA SER A 72 14.68 15.56 -27.24
C SER A 72 15.21 16.78 -28.03
N SER A 73 14.96 16.80 -29.33
CA SER A 73 15.06 18.00 -30.15
C SER A 73 13.68 18.62 -30.31
N GLN A 74 13.52 19.84 -29.83
CA GLN A 74 12.43 20.73 -30.25
C GLN A 74 12.71 21.35 -31.60
N PRO A 75 11.66 21.71 -32.35
CA PRO A 75 11.71 22.89 -33.20
C PRO A 75 10.66 23.92 -32.79
N ASN A 76 11.16 25.13 -32.60
CA ASN A 76 10.39 26.37 -32.64
C ASN A 76 9.81 26.61 -34.02
N THR A 77 8.55 27.00 -34.11
CA THR A 77 8.09 28.01 -35.08
C THR A 77 6.90 28.75 -34.55
N ASP A 78 7.09 30.05 -34.37
CA ASP A 78 6.06 31.07 -34.25
C ASP A 78 5.11 31.07 -35.43
N SER A 79 3.82 31.16 -35.23
CA SER A 79 2.90 31.98 -36.03
C SER A 79 1.60 32.24 -35.28
N LYS A 80 1.42 33.48 -35.09
CA LYS A 80 0.33 34.26 -34.55
C LYS A 80 -0.89 34.22 -35.49
N ILE A 81 -2.06 33.78 -35.03
CA ILE A 81 -3.37 34.13 -35.62
C ILE A 81 -4.35 34.29 -34.50
N GLU A 82 -4.97 35.48 -34.44
CA GLU A 82 -6.01 35.86 -33.50
C GLU A 82 -7.41 35.37 -33.94
N PRO A 83 -8.44 35.50 -33.06
CA PRO A 83 -9.51 34.53 -32.92
C PRO A 83 -10.81 34.94 -33.65
N THR A 84 -11.54 33.95 -34.10
CA THR A 84 -12.94 34.11 -34.45
C THR A 84 -13.80 33.31 -33.48
N THR A 85 -14.69 34.03 -32.85
CA THR A 85 -15.76 33.58 -31.97
C THR A 85 -16.73 32.63 -32.67
N SER A 86 -16.99 31.47 -32.09
CA SER A 86 -18.22 30.73 -32.25
C SER A 86 -18.52 29.97 -30.96
N GLU A 87 -19.79 30.03 -30.56
CA GLU A 87 -20.35 29.59 -29.28
C GLU A 87 -20.12 28.10 -28.96
N PRO A 88 -20.12 27.71 -27.65
CA PRO A 88 -19.79 26.37 -27.26
C PRO A 88 -20.98 25.41 -27.39
N VAL A 89 -20.81 24.39 -28.17
CA VAL A 89 -21.64 23.18 -28.10
C VAL A 89 -21.18 22.38 -26.87
N ASN A 90 -22.11 22.28 -25.95
CA ASN A 90 -21.93 21.55 -24.69
C ASN A 90 -21.96 20.04 -24.98
N LEU A 91 -20.80 19.44 -25.16
CA LEU A 91 -20.64 18.01 -25.18
C LEU A 91 -20.01 17.58 -23.85
N ASN A 92 -20.87 17.11 -22.94
CA ASN A 92 -20.46 16.41 -21.76
C ASN A 92 -19.70 15.12 -22.15
N TYR A 93 -18.39 15.22 -22.29
CA TYR A 93 -17.49 14.09 -22.21
C TYR A 93 -16.92 14.03 -20.78
N SER A 94 -17.57 13.26 -19.93
CA SER A 94 -16.96 12.81 -18.68
C SER A 94 -15.82 11.86 -19.02
N SER A 95 -14.61 12.35 -18.85
CA SER A 95 -13.38 11.58 -18.95
C SER A 95 -13.36 10.50 -17.84
N PRO A 96 -13.18 9.20 -18.15
CA PRO A 96 -13.11 8.15 -17.11
C PRO A 96 -11.67 7.87 -16.65
N PHE A 97 -10.80 8.87 -16.51
CA PHE A 97 -9.38 8.62 -16.21
C PHE A 97 -8.92 9.09 -14.81
N MET A 98 -9.81 9.23 -13.84
CA MET A 98 -9.44 9.53 -12.46
C MET A 98 -10.36 8.82 -11.47
N SER A 99 -10.19 7.51 -11.33
CA SER A 99 -10.69 6.78 -10.15
C SER A 99 -10.02 5.41 -10.02
N LEU A 100 -8.69 5.39 -9.88
CA LEU A 100 -7.96 4.16 -9.58
C LEU A 100 -7.37 4.15 -8.17
N LEU A 101 -7.82 5.04 -7.29
CA LEU A 101 -7.34 5.12 -5.90
C LEU A 101 -8.55 5.35 -4.98
N SER A 102 -9.13 4.29 -4.56
CA SER A 102 -9.95 3.98 -3.39
C SER A 102 -11.12 3.08 -3.76
N MET A 103 -10.81 1.78 -3.92
CA MET A 103 -11.85 0.80 -3.65
C MET A 103 -12.01 0.72 -2.13
N PRO A 104 -13.22 0.81 -1.58
CA PRO A 104 -13.44 0.36 -0.21
C PRO A 104 -13.01 -1.11 -0.15
N ALA A 105 -12.18 -1.45 0.84
CA ALA A 105 -11.84 -2.84 1.11
C ALA A 105 -13.17 -3.60 1.25
N ASP A 106 -13.40 -4.51 0.32
CA ASP A 106 -14.65 -5.26 0.30
C ASP A 106 -14.69 -6.09 1.57
N SER A 107 -15.72 -5.90 2.38
CA SER A 107 -15.89 -6.60 3.66
C SER A 107 -15.94 -8.12 3.48
N SER A 108 -16.23 -8.62 2.28
CA SER A 108 -16.21 -10.04 1.94
C SER A 108 -14.81 -10.62 1.85
N SER A 109 -13.84 -9.89 1.29
CA SER A 109 -12.46 -10.36 1.19
C SER A 109 -11.77 -10.49 2.55
N ASN A 110 -12.07 -9.57 3.47
CA ASN A 110 -11.58 -9.63 4.84
C ASN A 110 -12.14 -10.84 5.61
N ASN A 111 -13.37 -11.27 5.31
CA ASN A 111 -13.98 -12.40 6.00
C ASN A 111 -13.33 -13.73 5.58
N THR A 112 -13.06 -13.93 4.31
CA THR A 112 -12.37 -15.12 3.79
C THR A 112 -10.94 -15.24 4.32
N LYS A 113 -10.19 -14.15 4.32
CA LYS A 113 -8.82 -14.08 4.85
C LYS A 113 -8.74 -14.50 6.32
N ASN A 114 -9.69 -14.05 7.15
CA ASN A 114 -9.73 -14.34 8.58
C ASN A 114 -10.13 -15.78 8.91
N THR A 115 -10.69 -16.53 7.96
CA THR A 115 -11.08 -17.94 8.14
C THR A 115 -9.98 -18.92 7.75
N ILE A 116 -8.90 -18.46 7.15
CA ILE A 116 -7.77 -19.31 6.76
C ILE A 116 -7.02 -19.74 8.01
N ASP A 117 -6.96 -21.04 8.26
CA ASP A 117 -6.26 -21.63 9.39
C ASP A 117 -4.81 -21.96 9.00
N ILE A 118 -3.87 -21.20 9.57
CA ILE A 118 -2.44 -21.46 9.41
C ILE A 118 -1.95 -22.14 10.70
N PRO A 119 -1.17 -23.22 10.62
CA PRO A 119 -0.64 -23.88 11.81
C PRO A 119 0.25 -22.96 12.64
N PRO A 120 0.31 -23.16 13.96
CA PRO A 120 1.27 -22.48 14.82
C PRO A 120 2.70 -22.64 14.29
N THR A 121 3.44 -21.56 14.32
CA THR A 121 4.80 -21.50 13.79
C THR A 121 5.75 -20.97 14.88
N THR A 122 6.93 -21.58 15.00
CA THR A 122 8.02 -21.06 15.82
C THR A 122 9.07 -20.42 14.93
N VAL A 123 9.31 -19.15 15.14
CA VAL A 123 10.38 -18.39 14.48
C VAL A 123 11.52 -18.15 15.47
N LYS A 124 12.75 -18.07 14.97
CA LYS A 124 13.94 -17.86 15.78
C LYS A 124 14.87 -16.84 15.12
N GLY A 125 15.45 -15.98 15.96
CA GLY A 125 16.52 -15.09 15.56
C GLY A 125 16.09 -13.70 15.12
N ARG A 126 17.09 -12.83 15.03
CA ARG A 126 16.92 -11.39 14.80
C ARG A 126 16.34 -11.00 13.44
N ASP A 127 16.47 -11.85 12.43
CA ASP A 127 15.96 -11.60 11.08
C ASP A 127 14.44 -11.47 11.04
N ASN A 128 13.76 -11.90 12.11
CA ASN A 128 12.31 -11.76 12.27
C ASN A 128 11.88 -10.40 12.83
N TYR A 129 12.82 -9.47 13.05
CA TYR A 129 12.53 -8.19 13.71
C TYR A 129 13.03 -7.01 12.91
N ASP A 130 12.29 -5.93 12.95
CA ASP A 130 12.68 -4.60 12.49
C ASP A 130 13.23 -3.80 13.68
N PHE A 131 14.21 -2.94 13.44
CA PHE A 131 14.92 -2.17 14.47
C PHE A 131 14.50 -0.70 14.41
N TYR A 132 14.21 -0.13 15.57
CA TYR A 132 13.80 1.24 15.75
C TYR A 132 14.65 1.96 16.78
N GLY A 133 15.09 3.17 16.45
CA GLY A 133 15.87 4.01 17.36
C GLY A 133 17.27 3.51 17.57
N ARG A 134 17.73 3.58 18.82
CA ARG A 134 19.10 3.23 19.18
C ARG A 134 19.29 1.73 19.42
N VAL A 135 19.37 1.00 18.34
CA VAL A 135 19.62 -0.44 18.36
C VAL A 135 20.90 -0.72 17.60
N ASP A 136 21.82 -1.43 18.23
CA ASP A 136 23.04 -1.91 17.58
C ASP A 136 23.32 -3.37 17.93
N ILE A 137 24.13 -4.01 17.12
CA ILE A 137 24.57 -5.38 17.33
C ILE A 137 26.03 -5.35 17.74
N GLU A 138 26.28 -5.87 18.92
CA GLU A 138 27.61 -5.97 19.48
C GLU A 138 28.14 -7.41 19.35
N SER A 139 29.19 -7.56 18.55
CA SER A 139 29.79 -8.86 18.29
C SER A 139 30.98 -9.08 19.23
N ASN A 140 31.01 -10.26 19.84
CA ASN A 140 32.15 -10.72 20.60
C ASN A 140 32.56 -12.10 20.06
N PRO A 141 33.82 -12.30 19.64
CA PRO A 141 34.23 -13.57 19.06
C PRO A 141 34.24 -14.74 20.05
N THR A 142 34.22 -14.47 21.36
CA THR A 142 34.23 -15.49 22.41
C THR A 142 32.89 -15.73 23.08
N ASP A 143 31.92 -14.82 22.85
CA ASP A 143 30.58 -14.89 23.39
C ASP A 143 29.54 -14.82 22.25
N LEU A 144 28.28 -14.73 22.61
CA LEU A 144 27.21 -14.53 21.63
C LEU A 144 27.11 -13.06 21.18
N ASN A 145 26.56 -12.85 20.02
CA ASN A 145 26.23 -11.53 19.54
C ASN A 145 25.04 -10.98 20.33
N ALA A 146 25.19 -9.82 20.97
CA ALA A 146 24.12 -9.16 21.69
C ALA A 146 23.50 -8.06 20.88
N THR A 147 22.18 -7.92 21.00
CA THR A 147 21.44 -6.77 20.50
C THR A 147 21.29 -5.76 21.64
N ASN A 148 21.85 -4.57 21.46
CA ASN A 148 21.75 -3.48 22.43
C ASN A 148 20.59 -2.58 22.05
N LEU A 149 19.64 -2.37 22.96
CA LEU A 149 18.46 -1.53 22.71
C LEU A 149 18.64 -0.10 23.22
N THR A 150 19.62 0.13 24.09
CA THR A 150 19.96 1.48 24.54
C THR A 150 21.38 1.49 25.09
N ARG A 151 22.07 2.62 24.90
CA ARG A 151 23.38 2.89 25.48
C ARG A 151 23.40 4.30 26.06
N TYR A 152 23.75 4.41 27.33
CA TYR A 152 23.83 5.72 27.98
C TYR A 152 24.93 6.57 27.36
N ASN A 153 24.58 7.81 27.03
CA ASN A 153 25.49 8.84 26.53
C ASN A 153 26.49 8.44 25.43
N TYR A 154 26.33 7.27 24.85
CA TYR A 154 27.21 6.85 23.77
C TYR A 154 27.00 7.73 22.54
N GLY A 155 27.97 8.61 22.26
CA GLY A 155 27.90 9.55 21.14
C GLY A 155 26.80 10.62 21.28
N GLN A 156 26.20 10.79 22.48
CA GLN A 156 25.15 11.76 22.72
C GLN A 156 25.56 12.73 23.85
N PRO A 157 25.08 13.98 23.86
CA PRO A 157 25.29 14.90 24.97
C PRO A 157 24.78 14.32 26.29
N PRO A 158 25.40 14.68 27.43
CA PRO A 158 24.91 14.31 28.75
C PRO A 158 23.43 14.71 28.91
N GLY A 159 22.65 13.85 29.55
CA GLY A 159 21.21 14.09 29.77
C GLY A 159 20.30 13.69 28.61
N THR A 160 20.85 13.23 27.50
CA THR A 160 20.02 12.78 26.36
C THR A 160 19.35 11.47 26.69
N THR A 161 18.02 11.43 26.53
CA THR A 161 17.25 10.18 26.59
C THR A 161 17.52 9.36 25.32
N THR A 162 17.82 8.10 25.51
CA THR A 162 17.96 7.15 24.41
C THR A 162 16.87 6.08 24.52
N ALA A 163 16.38 5.61 23.37
CA ALA A 163 15.38 4.58 23.30
C ALA A 163 15.64 3.69 22.07
N GLY A 164 15.31 2.43 22.19
CA GLY A 164 15.39 1.47 21.11
C GLY A 164 14.35 0.38 21.26
N ALA A 165 13.91 -0.14 20.13
CA ALA A 165 12.97 -1.24 20.07
C ALA A 165 13.32 -2.19 18.94
N VAL A 166 13.03 -3.47 19.15
CA VAL A 166 12.92 -4.44 18.08
C VAL A 166 11.46 -4.88 17.98
N GLN A 167 10.89 -4.76 16.79
CA GLN A 167 9.52 -5.10 16.51
C GLN A 167 9.46 -6.37 15.67
N PHE A 168 8.68 -7.33 16.11
CA PHE A 168 8.40 -8.52 15.31
C PHE A 168 7.74 -8.11 13.97
N LYS A 169 8.24 -8.62 12.86
CA LYS A 169 7.81 -8.21 11.51
C LYS A 169 6.36 -8.49 11.20
N ASN A 170 5.83 -9.57 11.79
CA ASN A 170 4.42 -9.94 11.64
C ASN A 170 3.62 -9.51 12.85
N GLN A 171 2.33 -9.26 12.65
CA GLN A 171 1.44 -9.01 13.77
C GLN A 171 1.06 -10.31 14.48
N VAL A 172 0.73 -10.21 15.76
CA VAL A 172 0.23 -11.30 16.59
C VAL A 172 -1.22 -11.03 16.98
N SER A 173 -1.99 -12.10 17.17
CA SER A 173 -3.37 -12.03 17.68
C SER A 173 -3.56 -13.01 18.83
N PHE A 174 -4.58 -12.80 19.65
CA PHE A 174 -4.80 -13.55 20.86
C PHE A 174 -6.03 -14.47 20.82
N ASP A 175 -6.47 -14.86 19.63
CA ASP A 175 -7.39 -15.97 19.42
C ASP A 175 -6.70 -17.34 19.52
N LYS A 176 -5.38 -17.37 19.51
CA LYS A 176 -4.52 -18.54 19.67
C LYS A 176 -3.41 -18.27 20.68
N ASP A 177 -2.73 -19.33 21.08
CA ASP A 177 -1.61 -19.25 22.01
C ASP A 177 -0.42 -18.46 21.44
N PHE A 178 0.33 -17.85 22.37
CA PHE A 178 1.55 -17.10 22.09
C PHE A 178 2.61 -17.50 23.12
N ASP A 179 3.83 -17.74 22.68
CA ASP A 179 4.95 -18.09 23.58
C ASP A 179 6.25 -17.45 23.07
N PHE A 180 6.72 -16.45 23.81
CA PHE A 180 7.94 -15.72 23.51
C PHE A 180 9.02 -15.99 24.54
N ASN A 181 10.20 -16.35 24.08
CA ASN A 181 11.39 -16.59 24.92
C ASN A 181 12.55 -15.76 24.44
N ILE A 182 13.19 -15.06 25.37
CA ILE A 182 14.38 -14.28 25.11
C ILE A 182 15.28 -14.29 26.35
N ARG A 183 16.59 -14.12 26.16
CA ARG A 183 17.49 -13.84 27.26
C ARG A 183 17.88 -12.37 27.25
N VAL A 184 17.89 -11.73 28.41
CA VAL A 184 18.25 -10.32 28.59
C VAL A 184 19.31 -10.14 29.67
N ALA A 185 20.15 -9.15 29.47
CA ALA A 185 21.16 -8.76 30.46
C ALA A 185 21.11 -7.27 30.73
N ASN A 186 21.09 -6.93 32.00
CA ASN A 186 21.19 -5.54 32.47
C ASN A 186 22.64 -5.26 32.86
N ASN A 187 23.12 -4.06 32.62
CA ASN A 187 24.45 -3.69 32.99
C ASN A 187 24.62 -3.50 34.51
N ARG A 188 23.59 -2.93 35.15
CA ARG A 188 23.57 -2.72 36.60
C ARG A 188 22.17 -2.91 37.16
N GLN A 189 22.14 -3.19 38.43
CA GLN A 189 20.95 -3.38 39.24
C GLN A 189 21.00 -2.47 40.45
N SER A 190 20.75 -1.24 40.24
CA SER A 190 20.62 -0.29 41.33
C SER A 190 19.93 0.97 40.85
N ASN A 191 19.53 1.81 41.79
CA ASN A 191 18.98 3.12 41.51
C ASN A 191 19.92 4.07 40.75
N THR A 192 21.15 3.66 40.49
CA THR A 192 22.12 4.40 39.69
C THR A 192 22.20 3.91 38.25
N THR A 193 21.42 2.92 37.89
CA THR A 193 21.33 2.44 36.50
C THR A 193 20.61 3.48 35.68
N GLY A 194 21.27 3.94 34.62
CA GLY A 194 20.65 4.90 33.73
C GLY A 194 19.61 4.32 32.77
N ALA A 195 19.53 3.01 32.65
CA ALA A 195 18.54 2.33 31.78
C ALA A 195 17.28 1.99 32.55
N ASP A 196 16.14 2.09 31.86
CA ASP A 196 14.81 1.92 32.45
C ASP A 196 14.41 0.45 32.62
N GLY A 197 15.02 -0.43 31.84
CA GLY A 197 14.69 -1.86 31.84
C GLY A 197 14.15 -2.34 30.50
N TRP A 198 13.23 -3.28 30.57
CA TRP A 198 12.69 -4.00 29.42
C TRP A 198 11.19 -3.90 29.36
N GLY A 199 10.64 -3.52 28.20
CA GLY A 199 9.22 -3.55 27.91
C GLY A 199 8.93 -4.57 26.80
N PHE A 200 8.09 -5.54 27.11
CA PHE A 200 7.54 -6.51 26.16
C PHE A 200 6.13 -6.05 25.83
N MET A 201 6.00 -5.28 24.75
CA MET A 201 4.84 -4.42 24.49
C MET A 201 4.02 -4.93 23.32
N PHE A 202 2.71 -4.93 23.50
CA PHE A 202 1.71 -5.09 22.44
C PHE A 202 1.04 -3.77 22.16
N SER A 203 0.96 -3.39 20.88
CA SER A 203 0.35 -2.13 20.46
C SER A 203 -0.17 -2.22 19.03
N LYS A 204 -1.21 -1.47 18.71
CA LYS A 204 -1.61 -1.22 17.31
C LYS A 204 -0.71 -0.20 16.61
N LYS A 205 0.16 0.45 17.38
CA LYS A 205 1.18 1.39 16.92
C LYS A 205 2.51 0.68 16.74
N ASP A 206 3.38 1.23 15.94
CA ASP A 206 4.68 0.67 15.59
C ASP A 206 5.85 1.25 16.41
N GLY A 207 7.07 0.88 16.03
CA GLY A 207 8.29 1.35 16.66
C GLY A 207 8.52 2.86 16.51
N ASP A 208 8.03 3.50 15.46
CA ASP A 208 8.12 4.96 15.30
C ASP A 208 7.24 5.69 16.31
N ASP A 209 6.04 5.18 16.57
CA ASP A 209 5.18 5.68 17.65
C ASP A 209 5.82 5.46 19.03
N PHE A 210 6.50 4.32 19.24
CA PHE A 210 7.27 4.08 20.46
C PHE A 210 8.38 5.13 20.64
N LEU A 211 9.14 5.43 19.61
CA LEU A 211 10.21 6.44 19.69
C LEU A 211 9.67 7.84 20.01
N LYS A 212 8.49 8.16 19.51
CA LYS A 212 7.84 9.44 19.71
C LYS A 212 7.21 9.59 21.09
N ASN A 213 6.54 8.56 21.59
CA ASN A 213 5.70 8.63 22.77
C ASN A 213 6.26 7.88 23.97
N GLY A 214 7.26 7.04 23.79
CA GLY A 214 7.71 6.05 24.77
C GLY A 214 6.88 4.78 24.74
N GLY A 215 7.29 3.78 25.52
CA GLY A 215 6.64 2.47 25.61
C GLY A 215 5.79 2.32 26.88
N ILE A 216 6.10 1.24 27.61
CA ILE A 216 5.41 0.85 28.85
C ILE A 216 6.32 0.87 30.07
N LEU A 217 7.52 1.44 29.93
CA LEU A 217 8.55 1.45 31.00
C LEU A 217 8.46 2.66 31.93
N ARG A 218 7.65 3.65 31.58
CA ARG A 218 7.49 4.89 32.32
C ARG A 218 6.04 5.12 32.69
N GLU A 219 5.81 6.17 33.47
CA GLU A 219 4.47 6.64 33.87
C GLU A 219 3.58 7.01 32.69
N LYS A 220 4.20 7.28 31.54
CA LYS A 220 3.50 7.63 30.29
C LYS A 220 4.23 7.09 29.08
N GLY A 221 3.48 6.67 28.07
CA GLY A 221 4.04 6.14 26.82
C GLY A 221 3.02 6.05 25.70
N THR A 222 3.22 5.13 24.79
CA THR A 222 2.32 4.91 23.64
C THR A 222 0.89 4.63 24.10
N PRO A 223 -0.10 5.42 23.65
CA PRO A 223 -1.50 5.20 24.01
C PRO A 223 -1.99 3.81 23.68
N SER A 224 -2.79 3.24 24.60
CA SER A 224 -3.40 1.91 24.46
C SER A 224 -2.42 0.76 24.24
N ALA A 225 -1.14 0.95 24.56
CA ALA A 225 -0.17 -0.13 24.62
C ALA A 225 -0.32 -0.90 25.93
N ALA A 226 0.03 -2.18 25.93
CA ALA A 226 0.01 -3.01 27.12
C ALA A 226 1.08 -4.10 27.03
N GLY A 227 1.45 -4.69 28.16
CA GLY A 227 2.38 -5.79 28.18
C GLY A 227 3.04 -6.00 29.53
N PHE A 228 4.21 -6.66 29.49
CA PHE A 228 5.00 -6.93 30.67
C PHE A 228 6.25 -6.05 30.69
N ARG A 229 6.57 -5.44 31.84
CA ARG A 229 7.80 -4.68 32.01
C ARG A 229 8.69 -5.27 33.10
N ILE A 230 9.99 -5.20 32.89
CA ILE A 230 11.04 -5.40 33.87
C ILE A 230 11.67 -4.03 34.07
N ASP A 231 11.37 -3.39 35.16
CA ASP A 231 11.84 -2.06 35.49
C ASP A 231 13.13 -2.15 36.30
N THR A 232 14.17 -1.46 35.84
CA THR A 232 15.49 -1.46 36.47
C THR A 232 15.96 -0.09 36.91
N GLY A 233 15.30 0.97 36.45
CA GLY A 233 15.69 2.34 36.69
C GLY A 233 14.65 3.12 37.49
N TYR A 234 15.04 3.65 38.66
CA TYR A 234 14.16 4.47 39.47
C TYR A 234 13.90 5.82 38.82
N TYR A 235 12.62 6.13 38.64
CA TYR A 235 12.18 7.43 38.15
C TYR A 235 11.17 8.05 39.11
N ASN A 236 11.48 9.27 39.56
CA ASN A 236 10.74 9.95 40.62
C ASN A 236 9.27 10.24 40.30
N ASN A 237 8.95 10.38 39.03
CA ASN A 237 7.58 10.67 38.56
C ASN A 237 6.76 9.41 38.32
N ASP A 238 7.39 8.23 38.34
CA ASP A 238 6.65 6.97 38.23
C ASP A 238 6.05 6.56 39.57
N PRO A 239 4.72 6.49 39.71
CA PRO A 239 4.08 6.07 40.96
C PRO A 239 4.46 4.66 41.39
N LEU A 240 4.72 3.76 40.44
CA LEU A 240 5.08 2.37 40.75
C LEU A 240 6.49 2.30 41.33
N ASP A 241 7.43 3.09 40.81
CA ASP A 241 8.78 3.18 41.36
C ASP A 241 8.79 3.74 42.78
N LYS A 242 7.93 4.69 43.07
CA LYS A 242 7.76 5.23 44.43
C LYS A 242 7.28 4.17 45.41
N ILE A 243 6.37 3.30 45.01
CA ILE A 243 5.89 2.20 45.84
C ILE A 243 7.07 1.27 46.17
N GLN A 244 7.89 0.92 45.19
CA GLN A 244 9.08 0.10 45.38
C GLN A 244 10.06 0.71 46.36
N LYS A 245 10.37 1.99 46.22
CA LYS A 245 11.28 2.69 47.12
C LYS A 245 10.73 2.77 48.55
N GLN A 246 9.43 2.95 48.72
CA GLN A 246 8.76 3.04 50.03
C GLN A 246 8.78 1.72 50.80
N ALA A 247 8.93 0.59 50.13
CA ALA A 247 9.00 -0.72 50.77
C ALA A 247 10.28 -0.95 51.59
N GLY A 248 11.16 0.04 51.73
CA GLY A 248 12.29 0.04 52.67
C GLY A 248 13.51 -0.76 52.27
N GLN A 249 13.54 -1.27 51.06
CA GLN A 249 14.61 -2.17 50.58
C GLN A 249 15.63 -1.51 49.63
N GLY A 250 15.57 -0.24 49.45
CA GLY A 250 16.25 0.39 48.33
C GLY A 250 15.61 -0.02 46.99
N TYR A 251 15.85 0.74 45.96
CA TYR A 251 15.30 0.40 44.64
C TYR A 251 16.12 -0.74 44.01
N ARG A 252 15.48 -1.87 43.77
CA ARG A 252 16.09 -3.08 43.20
C ARG A 252 15.54 -3.47 41.84
N GLY A 253 14.57 -2.73 41.35
CA GLY A 253 13.79 -3.09 40.20
C GLY A 253 12.66 -4.08 40.53
N TYR A 254 11.75 -4.25 39.57
CA TYR A 254 10.57 -5.14 39.69
C TYR A 254 10.04 -5.54 38.32
N GLY A 255 9.24 -6.60 38.31
CA GLY A 255 8.44 -6.99 37.15
C GLY A 255 6.96 -6.69 37.39
N THR A 256 6.24 -6.33 36.35
CA THR A 256 4.80 -6.17 36.42
C THR A 256 4.16 -6.14 35.03
N PHE A 257 2.93 -6.58 34.93
CA PHE A 257 2.07 -6.25 33.79
C PHE A 257 1.52 -4.83 33.92
N VAL A 258 1.48 -4.13 32.81
CA VAL A 258 0.97 -2.76 32.75
C VAL A 258 0.15 -2.54 31.49
N LYS A 259 -0.73 -1.53 31.54
CA LYS A 259 -1.39 -0.97 30.37
C LYS A 259 -1.31 0.55 30.38
N ASN A 260 -1.28 1.12 29.21
CA ASN A 260 -1.44 2.55 28.98
C ASN A 260 -2.90 2.83 28.61
N ASP A 261 -3.46 3.88 29.18
CA ASP A 261 -4.78 4.38 28.77
C ASP A 261 -4.75 5.05 27.39
N SER A 262 -5.86 5.60 26.95
CA SER A 262 -5.98 6.31 25.67
C SER A 262 -5.14 7.59 25.61
N GLN A 263 -4.63 8.07 26.72
CA GLN A 263 -3.75 9.24 26.84
C GLN A 263 -2.30 8.86 27.11
N GLY A 264 -2.03 7.55 27.17
CA GLY A 264 -0.70 7.00 27.38
C GLY A 264 -0.32 6.82 28.85
N ASN A 265 -1.16 7.15 29.83
CA ASN A 265 -0.81 6.98 31.23
C ASN A 265 -0.74 5.49 31.60
N THR A 266 0.37 5.12 32.22
CA THR A 266 0.66 3.72 32.56
C THR A 266 0.08 3.36 33.92
N SER A 267 -0.56 2.21 33.99
CA SER A 267 -1.07 1.62 35.23
C SER A 267 -0.75 0.13 35.31
N LYS A 268 -0.54 -0.33 36.54
CA LYS A 268 -0.33 -1.76 36.84
C LYS A 268 -1.63 -2.54 36.65
N VAL A 269 -1.50 -3.74 36.11
CA VAL A 269 -2.60 -4.73 36.02
C VAL A 269 -2.11 -6.11 36.41
N GLY A 270 -3.03 -7.01 36.65
CA GLY A 270 -2.73 -8.41 36.95
C GLY A 270 -2.16 -8.66 38.35
N SER A 271 -1.57 -9.84 38.51
CA SER A 271 -0.94 -10.28 39.74
C SER A 271 0.53 -9.86 39.80
N GLY A 272 1.13 -10.00 40.97
CA GLY A 272 2.47 -9.52 41.23
C GLY A 272 2.45 -8.05 41.61
N THR A 273 2.84 -7.72 42.81
CA THR A 273 2.91 -6.34 43.27
C THR A 273 4.35 -5.90 43.32
N PRO A 274 4.67 -4.66 42.87
CA PRO A 274 5.99 -4.12 43.05
C PRO A 274 6.49 -4.16 44.49
N SER A 275 5.59 -4.08 45.47
CA SER A 275 5.90 -4.10 46.88
C SER A 275 6.28 -5.48 47.44
N THR A 276 5.89 -6.57 46.80
CA THR A 276 6.12 -7.94 47.31
C THR A 276 7.12 -8.73 46.49
N ASP A 277 7.37 -8.32 45.25
CA ASP A 277 8.18 -9.08 44.30
C ASP A 277 9.38 -8.31 43.77
N PHE A 278 10.22 -7.85 44.69
CA PHE A 278 11.49 -7.28 44.29
C PHE A 278 12.29 -8.27 43.48
N LEU A 279 12.73 -7.83 42.32
CA LEU A 279 13.68 -8.58 41.53
C LEU A 279 15.08 -8.37 42.11
N ASN A 280 15.75 -9.44 42.41
CA ASN A 280 17.13 -9.37 42.76
C ASN A 280 17.97 -9.55 41.49
N TYR A 281 18.36 -8.45 40.89
CA TYR A 281 19.21 -8.48 39.71
C TYR A 281 20.68 -8.83 40.00
N ALA A 282 21.03 -9.15 41.24
CA ALA A 282 22.38 -9.53 41.58
C ALA A 282 22.92 -10.67 40.71
N ASP A 283 22.03 -11.37 40.06
CA ASP A 283 22.38 -12.38 39.07
C ASP A 283 23.16 -11.87 37.87
N ASN A 284 23.07 -10.59 37.53
CA ASN A 284 23.95 -10.00 36.50
C ASN A 284 25.42 -9.97 36.88
N THR A 285 25.73 -10.09 38.15
CA THR A 285 27.09 -10.04 38.69
C THR A 285 27.67 -11.42 38.91
N THR A 286 26.92 -12.48 38.73
CA THR A 286 27.41 -13.84 38.94
C THR A 286 28.37 -14.25 37.83
N ASN A 287 29.39 -15.03 38.20
CA ASN A 287 30.38 -15.58 37.29
C ASN A 287 29.87 -16.83 36.54
N ASP A 288 28.60 -16.95 36.37
CA ASP A 288 28.01 -18.00 35.57
C ASP A 288 28.42 -17.83 34.12
N LEU A 289 29.05 -18.81 33.54
CA LEU A 289 29.62 -18.75 32.19
C LEU A 289 28.59 -19.03 31.11
N ASP A 290 27.49 -19.65 31.47
CA ASP A 290 26.44 -19.95 30.49
C ASP A 290 25.64 -18.70 30.14
N GLY A 291 25.71 -18.31 28.87
CA GLY A 291 25.02 -17.16 28.36
C GLY A 291 25.49 -15.80 28.88
N LYS A 292 26.79 -15.63 29.11
CA LYS A 292 27.39 -14.33 29.44
C LYS A 292 27.68 -13.50 28.21
N PHE A 293 27.57 -12.20 28.39
CA PHE A 293 28.09 -11.23 27.47
C PHE A 293 28.80 -10.11 28.25
N HIS A 294 30.07 -9.87 27.98
CA HIS A 294 30.91 -8.93 28.73
C HIS A 294 30.85 -9.09 30.26
N GLY A 295 30.83 -10.34 30.74
CA GLY A 295 30.72 -10.64 32.15
C GLY A 295 29.35 -10.49 32.78
N GLN A 296 28.33 -10.15 31.99
CA GLN A 296 26.94 -10.06 32.43
C GLN A 296 26.19 -11.37 32.19
N LYS A 297 25.44 -11.80 33.17
CA LYS A 297 24.58 -12.97 33.04
C LYS A 297 23.37 -12.62 32.17
N LEU A 298 23.05 -13.47 31.22
CA LEU A 298 21.81 -13.44 30.46
C LEU A 298 20.73 -14.22 31.22
N ASN A 299 19.63 -13.57 31.54
CA ASN A 299 18.49 -14.13 32.23
C ASN A 299 17.35 -14.44 31.30
N ASN A 300 16.77 -15.61 31.40
CA ASN A 300 15.61 -15.99 30.60
C ASN A 300 14.39 -15.17 30.98
N VAL A 301 13.69 -14.68 29.98
CA VAL A 301 12.35 -14.13 30.07
C VAL A 301 11.46 -15.00 29.20
N ASN A 302 10.38 -15.47 29.78
CA ASN A 302 9.30 -16.11 29.04
C ASN A 302 8.02 -15.29 29.20
N LEU A 303 7.39 -14.96 28.10
CA LEU A 303 6.09 -14.31 28.04
C LEU A 303 5.13 -15.22 27.25
N LYS A 304 4.19 -15.83 27.96
CA LYS A 304 3.26 -16.82 27.40
C LYS A 304 1.83 -16.34 27.52
N TYR A 305 1.04 -16.60 26.51
CA TYR A 305 -0.40 -16.41 26.53
C TYR A 305 -1.09 -17.72 26.22
N ASN A 306 -2.13 -18.02 26.99
CA ASN A 306 -3.00 -19.17 26.79
C ASN A 306 -4.39 -18.68 26.37
N ALA A 307 -4.77 -19.01 25.14
CA ALA A 307 -6.03 -18.54 24.56
C ALA A 307 -7.27 -19.16 25.22
N SER A 308 -7.15 -20.36 25.79
CA SER A 308 -8.29 -21.05 26.41
C SER A 308 -8.81 -20.37 27.68
N ASN A 309 -7.92 -19.74 28.46
CA ASN A 309 -8.26 -18.98 29.65
C ASN A 309 -7.95 -17.49 29.55
N GLN A 310 -7.49 -17.04 28.37
CA GLN A 310 -7.18 -15.64 28.06
C GLN A 310 -6.20 -14.99 29.06
N THR A 311 -5.19 -15.75 29.49
CA THR A 311 -4.25 -15.30 30.51
C THR A 311 -2.83 -15.27 29.98
N PHE A 312 -2.15 -14.15 30.21
CA PHE A 312 -0.71 -13.99 30.06
C PHE A 312 0.01 -14.43 31.33
N THR A 313 1.13 -15.08 31.16
CA THR A 313 2.08 -15.41 32.20
C THR A 313 3.45 -14.91 31.79
N ALA A 314 4.11 -14.13 32.64
CA ALA A 314 5.50 -13.73 32.47
C ALA A 314 6.33 -14.40 33.55
N THR A 315 7.48 -14.95 33.15
CA THR A 315 8.45 -15.56 34.07
C THR A 315 9.82 -14.93 33.86
N TYR A 316 10.40 -14.44 34.95
CA TYR A 316 11.73 -13.82 34.95
C TYR A 316 12.37 -13.93 36.35
N ALA A 317 13.67 -14.24 36.41
CA ALA A 317 14.41 -14.32 37.66
C ALA A 317 13.75 -15.20 38.76
N GLY A 318 13.16 -16.33 38.35
CA GLY A 318 12.49 -17.28 39.26
C GLY A 318 11.14 -16.82 39.78
N LYS A 319 10.58 -15.72 39.27
CA LYS A 319 9.28 -15.18 39.63
C LYS A 319 8.31 -15.23 38.46
N THR A 320 7.02 -15.24 38.81
CA THR A 320 5.93 -15.34 37.82
C THR A 320 4.87 -14.28 38.09
N TRP A 321 4.41 -13.65 37.02
CA TRP A 321 3.31 -12.70 37.01
C TRP A 321 2.25 -13.17 36.03
N THR A 322 1.01 -12.81 36.29
CA THR A 322 -0.11 -13.14 35.42
C THR A 322 -1.01 -11.91 35.22
N ALA A 323 -1.59 -11.80 34.04
CA ALA A 323 -2.65 -10.83 33.74
C ALA A 323 -3.60 -11.42 32.70
N THR A 324 -4.86 -11.12 32.80
CA THR A 324 -5.82 -11.50 31.79
C THR A 324 -5.76 -10.55 30.59
N LEU A 325 -6.18 -11.03 29.43
CA LEU A 325 -6.28 -10.21 28.20
C LEU A 325 -7.14 -8.97 28.44
N SER A 326 -8.25 -9.13 29.16
CA SER A 326 -9.16 -8.05 29.53
C SER A 326 -8.51 -7.00 30.44
N GLU A 327 -7.73 -7.43 31.45
CA GLU A 327 -7.00 -6.49 32.33
C GLU A 327 -6.02 -5.65 31.53
N LEU A 328 -5.36 -6.24 30.51
CA LEU A 328 -4.46 -5.53 29.60
C LEU A 328 -5.20 -4.63 28.58
N GLY A 329 -6.52 -4.75 28.49
CA GLY A 329 -7.31 -4.00 27.51
C GLY A 329 -7.07 -4.43 26.05
N LEU A 330 -6.60 -5.66 25.86
CA LEU A 330 -6.37 -6.25 24.55
C LEU A 330 -7.59 -7.08 24.11
N SER A 331 -7.78 -7.19 22.80
CA SER A 331 -8.87 -7.97 22.19
C SER A 331 -8.33 -9.26 21.58
N PRO A 332 -9.04 -10.39 21.71
CA PRO A 332 -8.63 -11.64 21.09
C PRO A 332 -8.74 -11.61 19.56
N THR A 333 -9.57 -10.72 18.99
CA THR A 333 -9.83 -10.64 17.54
C THR A 333 -8.96 -9.64 16.82
N ASP A 334 -8.31 -8.74 17.55
CA ASP A 334 -7.44 -7.72 16.98
C ASP A 334 -6.02 -8.28 16.75
N SER A 335 -5.31 -7.63 15.83
CA SER A 335 -3.89 -7.87 15.60
C SER A 335 -3.05 -6.76 16.20
N TYR A 336 -1.90 -7.13 16.76
CA TYR A 336 -0.99 -6.23 17.46
C TYR A 336 0.43 -6.37 16.96
N ASN A 337 1.16 -5.27 16.91
CA ASN A 337 2.60 -5.30 16.85
C ASN A 337 3.16 -5.74 18.20
N PHE A 338 4.16 -6.60 18.17
CA PHE A 338 4.90 -7.04 19.35
C PHE A 338 6.31 -6.44 19.33
N LEU A 339 6.66 -5.69 20.39
CA LEU A 339 7.92 -4.98 20.49
C LEU A 339 8.65 -5.38 21.78
N VAL A 340 9.94 -5.60 21.67
CA VAL A 340 10.85 -5.60 22.82
C VAL A 340 11.52 -4.23 22.85
N THR A 341 11.28 -3.48 23.91
CA THR A 341 11.68 -2.08 24.03
C THR A 341 12.62 -1.88 25.20
N SER A 342 13.50 -0.89 25.08
CA SER A 342 14.22 -0.33 26.21
C SER A 342 14.37 1.16 26.03
N SER A 343 14.51 1.86 27.15
CA SER A 343 14.80 3.29 27.16
C SER A 343 15.77 3.62 28.27
N GLN A 344 16.36 4.80 28.15
CA GLN A 344 17.20 5.37 29.16
C GLN A 344 16.85 6.83 29.33
N TYR A 345 16.46 7.19 30.53
CA TYR A 345 16.21 8.57 30.88
C TYR A 345 17.53 9.31 31.10
N GLY A 346 17.67 10.45 30.46
CA GLY A 346 18.86 11.27 30.64
C GLY A 346 18.86 11.91 32.01
N ASN A 347 19.58 11.35 32.96
CA ASN A 347 19.67 11.87 34.32
C ASN A 347 20.80 12.88 34.54
N GLY A 348 21.45 13.32 33.48
CA GLY A 348 22.53 14.31 33.55
C GLY A 348 23.84 13.81 34.17
N ASN A 349 23.89 12.59 34.66
CA ASN A 349 25.13 12.03 35.20
C ASN A 349 26.04 11.55 34.06
N SER A 350 27.22 12.07 34.05
CA SER A 350 28.33 11.61 33.20
C SER A 350 28.86 10.22 33.60
N GLY A 351 27.99 9.39 34.18
CA GLY A 351 28.35 8.01 34.50
C GLY A 351 28.91 7.35 33.25
N THR A 352 29.87 6.51 33.44
CA THR A 352 30.49 5.74 32.37
C THR A 352 29.35 5.13 31.53
N TYR A 353 29.39 5.35 30.25
CA TYR A 353 28.36 4.85 29.28
C TYR A 353 28.10 3.33 29.40
N ALA A 354 28.95 2.61 30.07
CA ALA A 354 28.76 1.21 30.42
C ALA A 354 27.50 0.96 31.28
N SER A 355 27.00 1.94 32.01
CA SER A 355 25.95 1.75 32.99
C SER A 355 24.53 1.78 32.43
N GLY A 356 24.32 2.03 31.14
CA GLY A 356 23.00 2.12 30.57
C GLY A 356 22.76 1.16 29.40
N VAL A 357 23.59 0.16 29.24
CA VAL A 357 23.48 -0.76 28.12
C VAL A 357 22.53 -1.90 28.48
N MET A 358 21.45 -2.03 27.71
CA MET A 358 20.49 -3.13 27.80
C MET A 358 20.73 -4.09 26.65
N ARG A 359 21.15 -5.31 26.96
CA ARG A 359 21.54 -6.35 26.01
C ARG A 359 20.51 -7.46 25.96
N ALA A 360 20.18 -7.90 24.76
CA ALA A 360 19.30 -9.03 24.51
C ALA A 360 19.94 -10.03 23.57
N ASP A 361 19.72 -11.30 23.82
CA ASP A 361 20.05 -12.38 22.90
C ASP A 361 18.92 -12.54 21.89
N LEU A 362 18.86 -11.66 20.91
CA LEU A 362 17.84 -11.72 19.88
C LEU A 362 18.04 -12.87 18.89
N ASP A 363 19.30 -13.31 18.71
CA ASP A 363 19.61 -14.48 17.87
C ASP A 363 19.08 -15.78 18.48
N GLY A 364 19.09 -15.88 19.80
CA GLY A 364 18.52 -16.99 20.54
C GLY A 364 17.03 -16.87 20.82
N ALA A 365 16.43 -15.70 20.59
CA ALA A 365 15.00 -15.48 20.84
C ALA A 365 14.12 -16.36 19.98
N THR A 366 13.06 -16.90 20.57
CA THR A 366 12.06 -17.72 19.88
C THR A 366 10.66 -17.17 20.13
N LEU A 367 9.85 -17.19 19.10
CA LEU A 367 8.45 -16.83 19.18
C LEU A 367 7.60 -17.90 18.51
N THR A 368 6.73 -18.54 19.30
CA THR A 368 5.70 -19.45 18.79
C THR A 368 4.36 -18.70 18.78
N TYR A 369 3.74 -18.64 17.64
CA TYR A 369 2.46 -17.95 17.45
C TYR A 369 1.72 -18.55 16.26
N THR A 370 0.43 -18.24 16.12
CA THR A 370 -0.35 -18.63 14.95
C THR A 370 -0.42 -17.44 13.99
N PRO A 371 0.23 -17.53 12.82
CA PRO A 371 0.19 -16.46 11.84
C PRO A 371 -1.22 -16.24 11.29
N LYS A 372 -1.58 -14.99 11.00
CA LYS A 372 -2.73 -14.66 10.15
C LYS A 372 -2.27 -14.54 8.71
N ALA A 373 -3.10 -15.00 7.79
CA ALA A 373 -2.83 -14.82 6.37
C ALA A 373 -2.71 -13.33 6.03
N VAL A 374 -1.76 -13.00 5.18
CA VAL A 374 -1.58 -11.65 4.64
C VAL A 374 -1.86 -11.64 3.14
N ASP A 375 -2.08 -10.46 2.57
CA ASP A 375 -2.32 -10.34 1.14
C ASP A 375 -1.07 -10.73 0.36
N GLY A 376 -1.26 -11.57 -0.65
CA GLY A 376 -0.26 -11.94 -1.63
C GLY A 376 -0.50 -11.23 -2.97
N ASP A 377 0.31 -11.54 -3.96
CA ASP A 377 0.12 -11.02 -5.30
C ASP A 377 -1.17 -11.58 -5.92
N PRO A 378 -2.07 -10.73 -6.43
CA PRO A 378 -3.32 -11.19 -7.00
C PRO A 378 -3.07 -11.97 -8.30
N ILE A 379 -3.93 -12.96 -8.56
CA ILE A 379 -3.98 -13.64 -9.85
C ILE A 379 -4.79 -12.76 -10.80
N ILE A 380 -4.17 -12.38 -11.92
CA ILE A 380 -4.81 -11.56 -12.95
C ILE A 380 -4.98 -12.40 -14.20
N SER A 381 -6.20 -12.48 -14.71
CA SER A 381 -6.53 -13.07 -16.00
C SER A 381 -7.31 -12.09 -16.85
N THR A 382 -7.19 -12.21 -18.17
CA THR A 382 -7.89 -11.35 -19.12
C THR A 382 -8.67 -12.16 -20.13
N LYS A 383 -9.83 -11.66 -20.53
CA LYS A 383 -10.68 -12.21 -21.55
C LYS A 383 -11.02 -11.13 -22.57
N GLU A 384 -10.94 -11.47 -23.84
CA GLU A 384 -11.33 -10.55 -24.90
C GLU A 384 -12.84 -10.42 -24.99
N ILE A 385 -13.32 -9.18 -25.14
CA ILE A 385 -14.70 -8.84 -25.46
C ILE A 385 -14.75 -8.54 -26.96
N PRO A 386 -15.50 -9.31 -27.74
CA PRO A 386 -15.60 -9.07 -29.17
C PRO A 386 -16.23 -7.72 -29.46
N PHE A 387 -15.81 -7.06 -30.53
CA PHE A 387 -16.44 -5.86 -31.05
C PHE A 387 -17.57 -6.20 -32.03
N ASN A 388 -18.50 -5.26 -32.24
CA ASN A 388 -19.53 -5.40 -33.23
C ASN A 388 -19.07 -4.83 -34.57
N LYS A 389 -19.66 -5.36 -35.67
CA LYS A 389 -19.50 -4.79 -37.00
C LYS A 389 -20.75 -4.02 -37.39
N LYS A 390 -20.61 -2.76 -37.67
CA LYS A 390 -21.66 -1.87 -38.16
C LYS A 390 -21.42 -1.55 -39.62
N ARG A 391 -22.51 -1.55 -40.41
CA ARG A 391 -22.49 -1.14 -41.81
C ARG A 391 -23.28 0.15 -41.93
N GLU A 392 -22.73 1.12 -42.59
CA GLU A 392 -23.35 2.44 -42.79
C GLU A 392 -23.31 2.80 -44.27
N PHE A 393 -24.47 3.22 -44.81
CA PHE A 393 -24.56 3.64 -46.20
C PHE A 393 -23.87 4.98 -46.40
N ASP A 394 -22.95 5.06 -47.40
CA ASP A 394 -22.27 6.28 -47.82
C ASP A 394 -22.60 6.55 -49.31
N PRO A 395 -23.45 7.54 -49.60
CA PRO A 395 -23.81 7.86 -50.99
C PRO A 395 -22.66 8.36 -51.84
N ASN A 396 -21.51 8.70 -51.24
CA ASN A 396 -20.33 9.17 -51.93
C ASN A 396 -19.38 8.06 -52.34
N LEU A 397 -19.57 6.85 -51.85
CA LEU A 397 -18.82 5.69 -52.28
C LEU A 397 -19.34 5.15 -53.61
N ALA A 398 -18.40 4.69 -54.43
CA ALA A 398 -18.76 4.04 -55.70
C ALA A 398 -19.71 2.84 -55.46
N PRO A 399 -20.72 2.66 -56.34
CA PRO A 399 -21.63 1.53 -56.19
C PRO A 399 -20.93 0.20 -56.10
N GLY A 400 -21.39 -0.66 -55.15
CA GLY A 400 -20.81 -2.00 -54.93
C GLY A 400 -19.47 -2.03 -54.23
N THR A 401 -18.96 -0.90 -53.73
CA THR A 401 -17.68 -0.85 -52.97
C THR A 401 -17.92 -0.76 -51.48
N GLU A 402 -16.99 -1.26 -50.71
CA GLU A 402 -16.97 -1.13 -49.24
C GLU A 402 -15.65 -0.52 -48.78
N LYS A 403 -15.68 0.24 -47.67
CA LYS A 403 -14.51 0.86 -47.05
C LYS A 403 -14.64 0.78 -45.55
N VAL A 404 -13.64 0.18 -44.87
CA VAL A 404 -13.53 0.25 -43.42
C VAL A 404 -13.10 1.65 -43.02
N VAL A 405 -13.98 2.39 -42.36
CA VAL A 405 -13.73 3.75 -41.89
C VAL A 405 -13.30 3.79 -40.43
N GLN A 406 -13.70 2.80 -39.65
CA GLN A 406 -13.25 2.57 -38.31
C GLN A 406 -12.91 1.09 -38.14
N LYS A 407 -11.65 0.82 -37.77
CA LYS A 407 -11.23 -0.53 -37.47
C LYS A 407 -11.78 -0.96 -36.11
N GLY A 408 -12.34 -2.15 -36.03
CA GLY A 408 -12.76 -2.73 -34.77
C GLY A 408 -11.57 -3.11 -33.88
N GLU A 409 -11.72 -2.91 -32.58
CA GLU A 409 -10.78 -3.36 -31.58
C GLU A 409 -11.50 -4.14 -30.49
N PRO A 410 -11.00 -5.33 -30.10
CA PRO A 410 -11.58 -6.05 -29.00
C PRO A 410 -11.40 -5.30 -27.68
N GLY A 411 -12.39 -5.38 -26.82
CA GLY A 411 -12.33 -4.98 -25.44
C GLY A 411 -11.60 -6.01 -24.60
N ILE A 412 -11.31 -5.66 -23.36
CA ILE A 412 -10.67 -6.55 -22.39
C ILE A 412 -11.46 -6.52 -21.08
N GLU A 413 -11.90 -7.66 -20.66
CA GLU A 413 -12.39 -7.91 -19.30
C GLU A 413 -11.26 -8.50 -18.49
N THR A 414 -10.95 -7.88 -17.35
CA THR A 414 -9.91 -8.33 -16.43
C THR A 414 -10.55 -8.91 -15.18
N THR A 415 -10.21 -10.14 -14.86
CA THR A 415 -10.57 -10.80 -13.60
C THR A 415 -9.38 -10.72 -12.65
N THR A 416 -9.60 -10.17 -11.46
CA THR A 416 -8.59 -10.09 -10.40
C THR A 416 -9.05 -10.97 -9.24
N THR A 417 -8.25 -11.99 -8.91
CA THR A 417 -8.49 -12.88 -7.77
C THR A 417 -7.48 -12.57 -6.68
N PRO A 418 -7.90 -12.04 -5.52
CA PRO A 418 -7.02 -11.85 -4.38
C PRO A 418 -6.40 -13.17 -3.94
N THR A 419 -5.13 -13.17 -3.56
CA THR A 419 -4.49 -14.33 -2.94
C THR A 419 -4.08 -14.01 -1.52
N TYR A 420 -4.00 -15.03 -0.70
CA TYR A 420 -3.55 -14.93 0.68
C TYR A 420 -2.36 -15.85 0.89
N VAL A 421 -1.35 -15.36 1.61
CA VAL A 421 -0.11 -16.09 1.84
C VAL A 421 0.22 -16.19 3.32
N ASN A 422 0.96 -17.23 3.68
CA ASN A 422 1.58 -17.34 4.98
C ASN A 422 2.70 -16.29 5.10
N PRO A 423 2.67 -15.37 6.08
CA PRO A 423 3.64 -14.28 6.17
C PRO A 423 5.08 -14.74 6.46
N ASN A 424 5.26 -15.97 6.97
CA ASN A 424 6.59 -16.50 7.28
C ASN A 424 7.23 -17.24 6.10
N THR A 425 6.42 -17.88 5.26
CA THR A 425 6.92 -18.73 4.16
C THR A 425 6.67 -18.14 2.79
N GLY A 426 5.74 -17.19 2.66
CA GLY A 426 5.27 -16.68 1.38
C GLY A 426 4.39 -17.67 0.61
N GLU A 427 4.11 -18.85 1.17
CA GLU A 427 3.28 -19.87 0.52
C GLU A 427 1.82 -19.43 0.45
N LYS A 428 1.18 -19.62 -0.71
CA LYS A 428 -0.23 -19.33 -0.88
C LYS A 428 -1.07 -20.30 -0.04
N VAL A 429 -1.93 -19.74 0.80
CA VAL A 429 -2.79 -20.47 1.72
C VAL A 429 -4.28 -20.30 1.40
N GLY A 430 -4.62 -19.41 0.49
CA GLY A 430 -6.01 -19.21 0.07
C GLY A 430 -6.17 -18.19 -1.05
N GLU A 431 -7.41 -18.06 -1.48
CA GLU A 431 -7.85 -17.09 -2.49
C GLU A 431 -9.12 -16.41 -2.01
N GLY A 432 -9.28 -15.15 -2.40
CA GLY A 432 -10.51 -14.40 -2.21
C GLY A 432 -11.46 -14.54 -3.40
N GLU A 433 -12.63 -13.92 -3.29
CA GLU A 433 -13.59 -13.88 -4.38
C GLU A 433 -13.03 -13.09 -5.57
N PRO A 434 -13.10 -13.63 -6.80
CA PRO A 434 -12.66 -12.91 -7.98
C PRO A 434 -13.56 -11.71 -8.27
N THR A 435 -12.95 -10.64 -8.73
CA THR A 435 -13.65 -9.44 -9.21
C THR A 435 -13.39 -9.23 -10.69
N GLU A 436 -14.45 -8.95 -11.46
CA GLU A 436 -14.39 -8.74 -12.90
C GLU A 436 -14.60 -7.27 -13.22
N LYS A 437 -13.79 -6.75 -14.12
CA LYS A 437 -13.88 -5.36 -14.57
C LYS A 437 -13.51 -5.25 -16.05
N ILE A 438 -14.32 -4.54 -16.81
CA ILE A 438 -13.94 -4.16 -18.17
C ILE A 438 -12.84 -3.10 -18.07
N THR A 439 -11.63 -3.47 -18.46
CA THR A 439 -10.45 -2.58 -18.44
C THR A 439 -10.22 -1.88 -19.77
N LYS A 440 -10.77 -2.45 -20.86
CA LYS A 440 -10.81 -1.83 -22.19
C LYS A 440 -12.19 -2.08 -22.81
N GLN A 441 -12.89 -1.03 -23.18
CA GLN A 441 -14.12 -1.16 -23.94
C GLN A 441 -13.83 -1.60 -25.38
N PRO A 442 -14.67 -2.48 -25.99
CA PRO A 442 -14.54 -2.78 -27.40
C PRO A 442 -14.89 -1.55 -28.26
N VAL A 443 -14.21 -1.43 -29.38
CA VAL A 443 -14.49 -0.41 -30.40
C VAL A 443 -15.09 -1.09 -31.60
N ASP A 444 -16.29 -0.72 -31.96
CA ASP A 444 -16.99 -1.32 -33.10
C ASP A 444 -16.26 -1.06 -34.43
N GLU A 445 -16.26 -2.05 -35.31
CA GLU A 445 -15.84 -1.87 -36.70
C GLU A 445 -16.95 -1.18 -37.48
N ILE A 446 -16.66 -0.08 -38.19
CA ILE A 446 -17.60 0.61 -39.06
C ILE A 446 -17.14 0.47 -40.48
N VAL A 447 -18.01 -0.12 -41.30
CA VAL A 447 -17.79 -0.32 -42.74
C VAL A 447 -18.82 0.53 -43.49
N HIS A 448 -18.34 1.51 -44.23
CA HIS A 448 -19.15 2.25 -45.17
C HIS A 448 -19.32 1.43 -46.47
N TYR A 449 -20.51 1.39 -47.03
CA TYR A 449 -20.80 0.73 -48.31
C TYR A 449 -21.48 1.68 -49.27
N GLY A 450 -21.11 1.57 -50.54
CA GLY A 450 -21.72 2.34 -51.65
C GLY A 450 -23.08 1.80 -52.04
N GLY A 451 -23.78 2.55 -52.85
CA GLY A 451 -25.12 2.19 -53.31
C GLY A 451 -25.14 1.04 -54.33
N GLU A 452 -26.34 0.69 -54.75
CA GLU A 452 -26.59 -0.17 -55.90
C GLU A 452 -26.89 0.68 -57.12
N GLU A 453 -26.28 0.31 -58.26
CA GLU A 453 -26.50 1.05 -59.51
C GLU A 453 -27.88 0.79 -60.09
N ILE A 454 -28.57 1.88 -60.47
CA ILE A 454 -29.81 1.83 -61.25
C ILE A 454 -29.41 2.09 -62.68
N LYS A 455 -29.68 1.10 -63.55
CA LYS A 455 -29.38 1.23 -64.99
C LYS A 455 -30.24 2.36 -65.61
N PRO A 456 -29.71 3.14 -66.53
CA PRO A 456 -30.49 4.09 -67.31
C PRO A 456 -31.61 3.42 -68.06
N GLY A 457 -32.75 4.05 -68.18
CA GLY A 457 -33.78 3.71 -69.14
C GLY A 457 -33.40 4.19 -70.55
N HIS A 458 -34.23 3.84 -71.55
CA HIS A 458 -34.06 4.28 -72.91
C HIS A 458 -35.30 5.05 -73.37
N LYS A 459 -35.08 6.22 -74.02
CA LYS A 459 -36.14 7.04 -74.66
C LYS A 459 -35.81 7.32 -76.11
N ASP A 460 -36.84 7.13 -76.95
CA ASP A 460 -36.78 7.55 -78.33
C ASP A 460 -37.43 8.88 -78.48
N GLU A 461 -36.79 9.85 -79.11
CA GLU A 461 -37.29 11.18 -79.41
C GLU A 461 -37.16 11.46 -80.88
N PHE A 462 -38.30 11.92 -81.51
CA PHE A 462 -38.24 12.39 -82.85
C PHE A 462 -37.78 13.86 -82.88
N ASP A 463 -36.77 14.14 -83.73
CA ASP A 463 -36.26 15.50 -83.94
C ASP A 463 -36.52 15.91 -85.43
N PRO A 464 -37.54 16.75 -85.69
CA PRO A 464 -37.87 17.17 -87.05
C PRO A 464 -36.76 17.95 -87.71
N ASN A 465 -35.81 18.50 -86.95
CA ASN A 465 -34.68 19.33 -87.46
C ASN A 465 -33.39 18.51 -87.72
N ALA A 466 -33.42 17.26 -87.33
CA ALA A 466 -32.25 16.43 -87.54
C ALA A 466 -32.19 16.00 -89.03
N PRO A 467 -30.95 15.65 -89.53
CA PRO A 467 -30.80 15.19 -90.92
C PRO A 467 -31.70 13.95 -91.20
N LYS A 468 -32.23 13.85 -92.41
CA LYS A 468 -33.02 12.71 -92.81
C LYS A 468 -32.33 11.39 -92.62
N GLY A 469 -33.00 10.45 -91.92
CA GLY A 469 -32.42 9.12 -91.62
C GLY A 469 -31.32 9.08 -90.59
N SER A 470 -31.04 10.22 -89.91
CA SER A 470 -30.02 10.26 -88.81
C SER A 470 -30.55 9.66 -87.53
N GLN A 471 -29.65 9.04 -86.79
CA GLN A 471 -29.86 8.55 -85.45
C GLN A 471 -28.70 9.04 -84.56
N THR A 472 -28.99 9.70 -83.47
CA THR A 472 -27.96 10.18 -82.51
C THR A 472 -28.38 9.80 -81.12
N THR A 473 -27.54 9.00 -80.43
CA THR A 473 -27.80 8.60 -79.06
C THR A 473 -26.96 9.45 -78.10
N GLN A 474 -27.58 10.12 -77.16
CA GLN A 474 -26.97 10.70 -75.98
C GLN A 474 -27.00 9.64 -74.87
N PRO A 475 -25.81 9.23 -74.40
CA PRO A 475 -25.75 8.22 -73.33
C PRO A 475 -26.33 8.80 -72.03
N GLY A 476 -27.13 8.05 -71.37
CA GLY A 476 -27.65 8.32 -70.05
C GLY A 476 -26.58 8.20 -68.96
N LYS A 477 -26.98 8.35 -67.75
CA LYS A 477 -26.13 8.14 -66.57
C LYS A 477 -26.84 7.18 -65.61
N PRO A 478 -26.11 6.20 -65.04
CA PRO A 478 -26.68 5.33 -64.04
C PRO A 478 -27.05 6.13 -62.80
N GLY A 479 -28.17 5.76 -62.17
CA GLY A 479 -28.56 6.23 -60.87
C GLY A 479 -27.99 5.39 -59.75
N VAL A 480 -28.22 5.80 -58.52
CA VAL A 480 -27.78 5.08 -57.32
C VAL A 480 -28.93 4.99 -56.32
N LYS A 481 -29.17 3.83 -55.76
CA LYS A 481 -30.12 3.61 -54.66
C LYS A 481 -29.41 3.00 -53.46
N ASN A 482 -29.96 3.25 -52.27
CA ASN A 482 -29.52 2.52 -51.06
C ASN A 482 -30.02 1.06 -51.19
N PRO A 483 -29.12 0.06 -51.14
CA PRO A 483 -29.52 -1.32 -51.32
C PRO A 483 -30.34 -1.88 -50.15
N ASP A 484 -30.22 -1.34 -48.94
CA ASP A 484 -30.93 -1.82 -47.76
C ASP A 484 -32.36 -1.23 -47.66
N THR A 485 -32.54 0.03 -48.04
CA THR A 485 -33.83 0.72 -47.95
C THR A 485 -34.57 0.82 -49.29
N GLY A 486 -33.84 0.66 -50.40
CA GLY A 486 -34.37 0.88 -51.75
C GLY A 486 -34.58 2.36 -52.13
N GLU A 487 -34.23 3.27 -51.26
CA GLU A 487 -34.33 4.72 -51.51
C GLU A 487 -33.39 5.14 -52.64
N VAL A 488 -33.95 5.86 -53.61
CA VAL A 488 -33.18 6.41 -54.74
C VAL A 488 -32.46 7.68 -54.28
N VAL A 489 -31.14 7.58 -54.22
CA VAL A 489 -30.28 8.69 -53.84
C VAL A 489 -29.96 9.60 -55.03
N THR A 490 -29.65 8.97 -56.17
CA THR A 490 -29.43 9.65 -57.45
C THR A 490 -30.28 8.98 -58.50
N PRO A 491 -31.28 9.67 -59.07
CA PRO A 491 -32.09 9.09 -60.13
C PRO A 491 -31.24 8.85 -61.40
N PRO A 492 -31.50 7.77 -62.15
CA PRO A 492 -30.86 7.56 -63.44
C PRO A 492 -31.30 8.57 -64.44
N VAL A 493 -30.47 8.89 -65.38
CA VAL A 493 -30.77 9.69 -66.57
C VAL A 493 -30.83 8.74 -67.74
N ASP A 494 -31.99 8.70 -68.43
CA ASP A 494 -32.21 7.78 -69.53
C ASP A 494 -31.29 8.08 -70.72
N ASP A 495 -30.89 7.07 -71.46
CA ASP A 495 -30.36 7.23 -72.80
C ASP A 495 -31.41 7.83 -73.70
N VAL A 496 -31.08 8.82 -74.50
CA VAL A 496 -31.98 9.45 -75.45
C VAL A 496 -31.48 9.21 -76.84
N THR A 497 -32.25 8.47 -77.62
CA THR A 497 -31.98 8.32 -79.06
C THR A 497 -32.90 9.22 -79.84
N LYS A 498 -32.28 10.17 -80.57
CA LYS A 498 -32.99 11.09 -81.44
C LYS A 498 -32.97 10.62 -82.89
N TYR A 499 -34.12 10.54 -83.48
CA TYR A 499 -34.33 10.12 -84.89
C TYR A 499 -34.68 11.29 -85.75
N GLY A 500 -34.03 11.46 -86.87
CA GLY A 500 -34.45 12.40 -87.93
C GLY A 500 -35.60 11.85 -88.77
N PRO A 501 -36.23 12.71 -89.61
CA PRO A 501 -37.28 12.30 -90.51
C PRO A 501 -36.92 11.13 -91.44
N VAL A 502 -37.83 10.21 -91.70
CA VAL A 502 -37.67 9.17 -92.72
C VAL A 502 -38.75 9.35 -93.81
N ASP A 503 -38.50 8.73 -94.97
CA ASP A 503 -39.50 8.78 -96.04
C ASP A 503 -40.77 8.06 -95.58
N GLY A 504 -41.91 8.80 -95.69
CA GLY A 504 -43.20 8.22 -95.54
C GLY A 504 -43.68 7.60 -96.85
N ASP A 505 -44.72 6.83 -96.74
CA ASP A 505 -45.39 6.30 -97.92
C ASP A 505 -45.78 7.44 -98.86
N PRO A 506 -45.53 7.32 -100.17
CA PRO A 506 -45.92 8.35 -101.08
C PRO A 506 -47.40 8.53 -101.11
N ILE A 507 -47.89 9.78 -101.05
CA ILE A 507 -49.31 10.11 -101.23
C ILE A 507 -49.59 10.07 -102.76
N THR A 508 -50.22 9.03 -103.23
CA THR A 508 -50.69 8.91 -104.59
C THR A 508 -52.10 9.53 -104.71
N SER A 509 -52.21 10.61 -105.52
CA SER A 509 -53.49 11.16 -105.95
C SER A 509 -53.70 10.79 -107.45
N THR A 510 -54.81 10.19 -107.78
CA THR A 510 -55.25 9.95 -109.19
C THR A 510 -56.18 11.04 -109.56
N GLU A 511 -55.86 11.78 -110.62
CA GLU A 511 -56.72 12.75 -111.23
C GLU A 511 -57.29 12.12 -112.52
N GLU A 512 -58.61 12.01 -112.65
CA GLU A 512 -59.22 11.56 -113.87
C GLU A 512 -59.05 12.63 -114.95
N ILE A 513 -58.36 12.25 -116.03
CA ILE A 513 -58.23 13.10 -117.21
C ILE A 513 -59.48 12.85 -118.04
N PRO A 514 -60.38 13.86 -118.25
CA PRO A 514 -61.53 13.68 -119.06
C PRO A 514 -61.16 13.48 -120.53
N PHE A 515 -61.75 12.53 -121.15
CA PHE A 515 -61.51 12.27 -122.58
C PHE A 515 -62.36 13.17 -123.39
N ASP A 516 -61.82 13.66 -124.50
CA ASP A 516 -62.57 14.45 -125.48
C ASP A 516 -63.41 13.54 -126.31
N LYS A 517 -64.70 13.83 -126.34
CA LYS A 517 -65.67 13.22 -127.28
C LYS A 517 -65.50 13.81 -128.61
N LYS A 518 -64.79 13.12 -129.54
CA LYS A 518 -64.86 13.48 -131.00
C LYS A 518 -66.15 12.94 -131.55
N ARG A 519 -66.87 13.88 -132.15
CA ARG A 519 -67.97 13.54 -133.05
C ARG A 519 -67.44 13.46 -134.47
N GLU A 520 -67.53 12.32 -135.04
CA GLU A 520 -67.26 12.15 -136.45
C GLU A 520 -68.57 12.01 -137.22
N PHE A 521 -68.66 12.81 -138.29
CA PHE A 521 -69.78 12.75 -139.22
C PHE A 521 -69.70 11.45 -140.00
N ASN A 522 -70.74 10.70 -139.89
CA ASN A 522 -70.88 9.51 -140.69
C ASN A 522 -71.99 9.73 -141.73
N PRO A 523 -71.69 9.85 -142.95
CA PRO A 523 -72.64 10.17 -144.06
C PRO A 523 -73.65 9.09 -144.26
N ASP A 524 -73.46 7.92 -143.82
CA ASP A 524 -74.33 6.72 -143.98
C ASP A 524 -75.42 6.63 -142.90
N LEU A 525 -75.46 7.58 -141.92
CA LEU A 525 -76.55 7.62 -140.93
C LEU A 525 -77.71 8.45 -141.50
N LYS A 526 -78.84 7.90 -141.36
CA LYS A 526 -80.05 8.58 -141.79
C LYS A 526 -80.25 9.85 -140.95
N PRO A 527 -80.71 10.86 -141.58
CA PRO A 527 -81.13 12.11 -140.91
C PRO A 527 -82.25 11.82 -139.86
N GLY A 528 -82.04 12.28 -138.71
CA GLY A 528 -83.08 12.14 -137.69
C GLY A 528 -82.76 12.71 -136.37
#